data_4b7a151317f699fffa4ce0e9fd5320b3
#
_entry.id   4b7a151317f699fffa4ce0e9fd5320b3
#
_cell.length_a   1.000
_cell.length_b   1.000
_cell.length_c   1.000
_cell.angle_alpha   90.00
_cell.angle_beta   90.00
_cell.angle_gamma   90.00
#
_symmetry.space_group_name_H-M   'P 1'
#
loop_
_entity.id
_entity.type
_entity.pdbx_description
1 polymer ?
#
loop_
_entity_poly.entity_id
_entity_poly.type
_entity_poly.pdbx_seq_one_letter_code
_entity_poly.pdbx_strand_id
1 'polypeptide(L)'
;SKRRFSSEMLVLVGIALLFIFQSLLSLVQFISAPEVSQQILFWLFGSLNKATWQSLIIIIVVTTICVALLSKELWKLTALRLGEDRAASLGINLQVLRIKVLVLVAMMTATAISFVGVIGFIGLVAPHVARMLLGEDQRFFLPGAMLVGAAFLSLSSVLSKVIIPGALFPVGIVT
;
A
#
# COMPACT_ATOMS: atom_id res chain seq x y z
N SER A 1 14.31 -7.29 29.86
CA SER A 1 13.05 -6.89 29.27
C SER A 1 13.23 -6.73 27.76
N LYS A 2 12.77 -7.74 26.98
CA LYS A 2 12.71 -7.64 25.52
C LYS A 2 11.67 -6.56 25.22
N ARG A 3 12.08 -5.42 24.66
CA ARG A 3 11.17 -4.38 24.18
C ARG A 3 10.25 -5.01 23.13
N ARG A 4 9.01 -5.27 23.52
CA ARG A 4 7.96 -5.67 22.58
C ARG A 4 7.74 -4.47 21.66
N PHE A 5 7.92 -4.66 20.36
CA PHE A 5 7.47 -3.69 19.37
C PHE A 5 5.94 -3.63 19.44
N SER A 6 5.41 -2.68 20.19
CA SER A 6 3.97 -2.43 20.25
C SER A 6 3.50 -1.86 18.90
N SER A 7 2.23 -2.07 18.57
CA SER A 7 1.64 -1.49 17.36
C SER A 7 1.76 0.04 17.34
N GLU A 8 1.66 0.67 18.50
CA GLU A 8 1.83 2.12 18.67
C GLU A 8 3.24 2.59 18.30
N MET A 9 4.27 1.85 18.72
CA MET A 9 5.66 2.18 18.41
C MET A 9 5.92 2.08 16.90
N LEU A 10 5.34 1.09 16.20
CA LEU A 10 5.45 0.96 14.75
C LEU A 10 4.82 2.13 14.02
N VAL A 11 3.66 2.60 14.49
CA VAL A 11 2.98 3.78 13.92
C VAL A 11 3.83 5.03 14.12
N LEU A 12 4.36 5.27 15.33
CA LEU A 12 5.21 6.43 15.62
C LEU A 12 6.49 6.44 14.77
N VAL A 13 7.15 5.30 14.64
CA VAL A 13 8.34 5.16 13.78
C VAL A 13 7.98 5.41 12.32
N GLY A 14 6.83 4.89 11.86
CA GLY A 14 6.34 5.14 10.50
C GLY A 14 6.10 6.63 10.23
N ILE A 15 5.47 7.34 11.16
CA ILE A 15 5.24 8.79 11.07
C ILE A 15 6.56 9.55 11.06
N ALA A 16 7.51 9.21 11.95
CA ALA A 16 8.82 9.85 11.99
C ALA A 16 9.59 9.67 10.67
N LEU A 17 9.59 8.46 10.11
CA LEU A 17 10.21 8.19 8.82
C LEU A 17 9.53 8.98 7.69
N LEU A 18 8.20 9.07 7.70
CA LEU A 18 7.47 9.87 6.71
C LEU A 18 7.92 11.32 6.73
N PHE A 19 8.01 11.95 7.89
CA PHE A 19 8.48 13.33 8.01
C PHE A 19 9.94 13.51 7.59
N ILE A 20 10.83 12.55 7.91
CA ILE A 20 12.23 12.59 7.46
C ILE A 20 12.30 12.57 5.93
N PHE A 21 11.62 11.60 5.28
CA PHE A 21 11.61 11.51 3.82
C PHE A 21 10.95 12.72 3.16
N GLN A 22 9.89 13.26 3.75
CA GLN A 22 9.24 14.47 3.24
C GLN A 22 10.14 15.70 3.35
N SER A 23 10.90 15.83 4.42
CA SER A 23 11.89 16.91 4.58
C SER A 23 13.04 16.77 3.56
N LEU A 24 13.53 15.54 3.33
CA LEU A 24 14.54 15.28 2.30
C LEU A 24 14.02 15.61 0.89
N LEU A 25 12.78 15.22 0.59
CA LEU A 25 12.13 15.55 -0.68
C LEU A 25 12.01 17.06 -0.88
N SER A 26 11.57 17.79 0.16
CA SER A 26 11.49 19.25 0.12
C SER A 26 12.86 19.90 -0.09
N LEU A 27 13.90 19.37 0.53
CA LEU A 27 15.27 19.83 0.30
C LEU A 27 15.70 19.63 -1.15
N VAL A 28 15.46 18.44 -1.72
CA VAL A 28 15.76 18.14 -3.12
C VAL A 28 15.00 19.09 -4.06
N GLN A 29 13.72 19.33 -3.79
CA GLN A 29 12.92 20.27 -4.58
C GLN A 29 13.44 21.71 -4.49
N PHE A 30 13.92 22.13 -3.31
CA PHE A 30 14.45 23.47 -3.11
C PHE A 30 15.74 23.73 -3.89
N ILE A 31 16.64 22.74 -3.97
CA ILE A 31 17.92 22.86 -4.67
C ILE A 31 17.83 22.51 -6.18
N SER A 32 16.72 21.94 -6.61
CA SER A 32 16.52 21.50 -8.00
C SER A 32 16.06 22.65 -8.89
N ALA A 33 16.37 22.55 -10.19
CA ALA A 33 15.80 23.44 -11.20
C ALA A 33 14.25 23.33 -11.21
N PRO A 34 13.53 24.40 -11.58
CA PRO A 34 12.06 24.42 -11.60
C PRO A 34 11.43 23.27 -12.38
N GLU A 35 12.05 22.89 -13.51
CA GLU A 35 11.59 21.83 -14.39
C GLU A 35 11.65 20.45 -13.70
N VAL A 36 12.72 20.21 -12.93
CA VAL A 36 12.90 18.96 -12.17
C VAL A 36 11.91 18.91 -10.99
N SER A 37 11.73 20.03 -10.29
CA SER A 37 10.74 20.13 -9.22
C SER A 37 9.33 19.86 -9.71
N GLN A 38 8.98 20.36 -10.90
CA GLN A 38 7.70 20.10 -11.53
C GLN A 38 7.53 18.62 -11.91
N GLN A 39 8.58 17.97 -12.44
CA GLN A 39 8.55 16.54 -12.74
C GLN A 39 8.34 15.68 -11.47
N ILE A 40 8.98 16.04 -10.36
CA ILE A 40 8.79 15.38 -9.07
C ILE A 40 7.33 15.51 -8.61
N LEU A 41 6.74 16.70 -8.71
CA LEU A 41 5.33 16.93 -8.35
C LEU A 41 4.39 16.07 -9.20
N PHE A 42 4.59 16.03 -10.53
CA PHE A 42 3.78 15.17 -11.39
C PHE A 42 3.95 13.67 -11.12
N TRP A 43 5.13 13.27 -10.64
CA TRP A 43 5.34 11.89 -10.21
C TRP A 43 4.61 11.58 -8.91
N LEU A 44 4.62 12.53 -7.94
CA LEU A 44 3.93 12.38 -6.65
C LEU A 44 2.41 12.27 -6.79
N PHE A 45 1.81 12.91 -7.80
CA PHE A 45 0.36 12.81 -8.03
C PHE A 45 -0.13 11.46 -8.54
N GLY A 46 0.78 10.55 -8.89
CA GLY A 46 0.45 9.23 -9.37
C GLY A 46 -0.34 9.21 -10.69
N SER A 47 0.04 8.34 -11.60
CA SER A 47 -0.65 8.21 -12.89
C SER A 47 -0.55 6.78 -13.43
N LEU A 48 -1.69 6.18 -13.74
CA LEU A 48 -1.75 4.88 -14.42
C LEU A 48 -1.33 4.96 -15.90
N ASN A 49 -1.32 6.15 -16.49
CA ASN A 49 -0.92 6.32 -17.89
C ASN A 49 0.59 6.07 -18.12
N LYS A 50 1.39 6.04 -17.06
CA LYS A 50 2.82 5.69 -17.11
C LYS A 50 3.08 4.18 -17.11
N ALA A 51 2.03 3.36 -16.91
CA ALA A 51 2.18 1.92 -16.85
C ALA A 51 2.60 1.35 -18.22
N THR A 52 3.70 0.60 -18.23
CA THR A 52 4.19 -0.14 -19.40
C THR A 52 3.97 -1.63 -19.22
N TRP A 53 4.02 -2.39 -20.30
CA TRP A 53 3.93 -3.87 -20.22
C TRP A 53 5.02 -4.47 -19.32
N GLN A 54 6.22 -3.91 -19.33
CA GLN A 54 7.32 -4.36 -18.47
C GLN A 54 7.01 -4.10 -17.00
N SER A 55 6.56 -2.88 -16.65
CA SER A 55 6.18 -2.56 -15.27
C SER A 55 5.02 -3.43 -14.77
N LEU A 56 4.05 -3.71 -15.65
CA LEU A 56 2.92 -4.58 -15.33
C LEU A 56 3.38 -5.99 -14.99
N ILE A 57 4.27 -6.59 -15.80
CA ILE A 57 4.80 -7.93 -15.54
C ILE A 57 5.54 -7.96 -14.21
N ILE A 58 6.39 -6.96 -13.91
CA ILE A 58 7.13 -6.89 -12.64
C ILE A 58 6.16 -6.81 -11.46
N ILE A 59 5.15 -5.92 -11.54
CA ILE A 59 4.15 -5.78 -10.48
C ILE A 59 3.38 -7.10 -10.27
N ILE A 60 2.95 -7.76 -11.35
CA ILE A 60 2.23 -9.05 -11.26
C ILE A 60 3.10 -10.11 -10.60
N VAL A 61 4.35 -10.25 -11.02
CA VAL A 61 5.27 -11.26 -10.46
C VAL A 61 5.50 -11.00 -8.97
N VAL A 62 5.87 -9.77 -8.59
CA VAL A 62 6.13 -9.41 -7.19
C VAL A 62 4.86 -9.60 -6.35
N THR A 63 3.71 -9.12 -6.82
CA THR A 63 2.44 -9.26 -6.11
C THR A 63 2.07 -10.72 -5.93
N THR A 64 2.18 -11.55 -6.98
CA THR A 64 1.86 -12.98 -6.92
C THR A 64 2.74 -13.71 -5.91
N ILE A 65 4.06 -13.45 -5.91
CA ILE A 65 4.98 -14.04 -4.95
C ILE A 65 4.61 -13.60 -3.52
N CYS A 66 4.41 -12.30 -3.29
CA CYS A 66 4.07 -11.78 -1.97
C CYS A 66 2.73 -12.32 -1.47
N VAL A 67 1.70 -12.36 -2.32
CA VAL A 67 0.38 -12.93 -1.97
C VAL A 67 0.50 -14.42 -1.68
N ALA A 68 1.26 -15.19 -2.45
CA ALA A 68 1.50 -16.60 -2.19
C ALA A 68 2.23 -16.84 -0.85
N LEU A 69 3.14 -15.95 -0.46
CA LEU A 69 3.80 -16.02 0.85
C LEU A 69 2.87 -15.58 1.99
N LEU A 70 2.03 -14.56 1.78
CA LEU A 70 1.03 -14.11 2.75
C LEU A 70 -0.07 -15.14 2.94
N SER A 71 -0.48 -15.84 1.89
CA SER A 71 -1.54 -16.86 1.98
C SER A 71 -1.20 -17.98 2.97
N LYS A 72 0.08 -18.31 3.13
CA LYS A 72 0.56 -19.28 4.13
C LYS A 72 0.42 -18.79 5.57
N GLU A 73 0.31 -17.49 5.77
CA GLU A 73 0.20 -16.86 7.09
C GLU A 73 -1.25 -16.42 7.43
N LEU A 74 -2.22 -16.61 6.52
CA LEU A 74 -3.61 -16.14 6.70
C LEU A 74 -4.24 -16.65 8.00
N TRP A 75 -4.01 -17.91 8.35
CA TRP A 75 -4.53 -18.48 9.59
C TRP A 75 -3.96 -17.74 10.82
N LYS A 76 -2.66 -17.46 10.83
CA LYS A 76 -2.02 -16.74 11.93
C LYS A 76 -2.50 -15.30 12.03
N LEU A 77 -2.76 -14.66 10.87
CA LEU A 77 -3.32 -13.31 10.81
C LEU A 77 -4.76 -13.27 11.32
N THR A 78 -5.56 -14.28 11.01
CA THR A 78 -6.92 -14.42 11.55
C THR A 78 -6.87 -14.67 13.06
N ALA A 79 -5.97 -15.52 13.54
CA ALA A 79 -5.79 -15.80 14.97
C ALA A 79 -5.36 -14.53 15.74
N LEU A 80 -4.55 -13.66 15.14
CA LEU A 80 -4.11 -12.40 15.76
C LEU A 80 -5.28 -11.46 16.09
N ARG A 81 -6.40 -11.56 15.37
CA ARG A 81 -7.61 -10.78 15.67
C ARG A 81 -8.30 -11.17 16.98
N LEU A 82 -8.06 -12.36 17.47
CA LEU A 82 -8.57 -12.81 18.78
C LEU A 82 -7.79 -12.18 19.96
N GLY A 83 -6.78 -11.36 19.65
CA GLY A 83 -5.89 -10.72 20.60
C GLY A 83 -4.49 -11.34 20.61
N GLU A 84 -3.49 -10.52 20.95
CA GLU A 84 -2.07 -10.92 20.94
C GLU A 84 -1.79 -12.05 21.95
N ASP A 85 -2.39 -12.00 23.15
CA ASP A 85 -2.17 -12.99 24.18
C ASP A 85 -2.73 -14.36 23.78
N ARG A 86 -3.90 -14.39 23.11
CA ARG A 86 -4.49 -15.63 22.61
C ARG A 86 -3.68 -16.19 21.44
N ALA A 87 -3.23 -15.33 20.52
CA ALA A 87 -2.38 -15.75 19.42
C ALA A 87 -1.03 -16.30 19.91
N ALA A 88 -0.45 -15.69 20.95
CA ALA A 88 0.78 -16.18 21.57
C ALA A 88 0.58 -17.55 22.27
N SER A 89 -0.56 -17.77 22.93
CA SER A 89 -0.88 -19.08 23.55
C SER A 89 -1.10 -20.19 22.50
N LEU A 90 -1.43 -19.84 21.26
CA LEU A 90 -1.47 -20.78 20.11
C LEU A 90 -0.07 -21.06 19.51
N GLY A 91 1.00 -20.58 20.15
CA GLY A 91 2.37 -20.80 19.70
C GLY A 91 2.83 -19.88 18.55
N ILE A 92 2.06 -18.82 18.23
CA ILE A 92 2.41 -17.89 17.15
C ILE A 92 3.47 -16.91 17.64
N ASN A 93 4.62 -16.87 16.95
CA ASN A 93 5.62 -15.86 17.20
C ASN A 93 5.20 -14.53 16.52
N LEU A 94 4.59 -13.64 17.32
CA LEU A 94 4.03 -12.38 16.85
C LEU A 94 5.07 -11.47 16.21
N GLN A 95 6.30 -11.44 16.76
CA GLN A 95 7.36 -10.57 16.25
C GLN A 95 7.78 -11.00 14.85
N VAL A 96 8.01 -12.28 14.64
CA VAL A 96 8.38 -12.82 13.32
C VAL A 96 7.26 -12.61 12.31
N LEU A 97 6.01 -12.87 12.71
CA LEU A 97 4.85 -12.67 11.85
C LEU A 97 4.72 -11.21 11.40
N ARG A 98 4.86 -10.26 12.34
CA ARG A 98 4.79 -8.81 12.04
C ARG A 98 5.88 -8.37 11.08
N ILE A 99 7.13 -8.75 11.33
CA ILE A 99 8.25 -8.38 10.44
C ILE A 99 8.03 -8.96 9.04
N LYS A 100 7.63 -10.22 8.96
CA LYS A 100 7.36 -10.88 7.68
C LYS A 100 6.27 -10.18 6.88
N VAL A 101 5.14 -9.87 7.51
CA VAL A 101 4.02 -9.17 6.87
C VAL A 101 4.45 -7.76 6.46
N LEU A 102 5.13 -7.00 7.32
CA LEU A 102 5.61 -5.65 7.01
C LEU A 102 6.56 -5.65 5.81
N VAL A 103 7.50 -6.57 5.75
CA VAL A 103 8.45 -6.67 4.62
C VAL A 103 7.70 -6.98 3.32
N LEU A 104 6.78 -7.95 3.33
CA LEU A 104 6.02 -8.32 2.13
C LEU A 104 5.13 -7.18 1.64
N VAL A 105 4.43 -6.51 2.55
CA VAL A 105 3.59 -5.34 2.23
C VAL A 105 4.44 -4.19 1.72
N ALA A 106 5.59 -3.91 2.35
CA ALA A 106 6.50 -2.86 1.91
C ALA A 106 7.04 -3.14 0.49
N MET A 107 7.40 -4.39 0.18
CA MET A 107 7.84 -4.77 -1.17
C MET A 107 6.75 -4.56 -2.22
N MET A 108 5.51 -5.00 -1.95
CA MET A 108 4.39 -4.80 -2.86
C MET A 108 4.12 -3.32 -3.09
N THR A 109 4.04 -2.54 -2.02
CA THR A 109 3.75 -1.10 -2.07
C THR A 109 4.86 -0.33 -2.77
N ALA A 110 6.11 -0.58 -2.42
CA ALA A 110 7.27 0.07 -3.05
C ALA A 110 7.33 -0.22 -4.55
N THR A 111 7.09 -1.48 -4.95
CA THR A 111 7.06 -1.85 -6.38
C THR A 111 5.95 -1.11 -7.11
N ALA A 112 4.75 -1.05 -6.56
CA ALA A 112 3.64 -0.35 -7.18
C ALA A 112 3.93 1.16 -7.32
N ILE A 113 4.35 1.81 -6.22
CA ILE A 113 4.65 3.26 -6.19
C ILE A 113 5.77 3.63 -7.17
N SER A 114 6.79 2.78 -7.31
CA SER A 114 7.91 3.04 -8.23
C SER A 114 7.47 3.24 -9.69
N PHE A 115 6.42 2.57 -10.12
CA PHE A 115 5.95 2.62 -11.51
C PHE A 115 4.79 3.60 -11.75
N VAL A 116 3.87 3.72 -10.81
CA VAL A 116 2.66 4.52 -11.00
C VAL A 116 2.58 5.77 -10.13
N GLY A 117 3.57 5.97 -9.25
CA GLY A 117 3.59 7.08 -8.30
C GLY A 117 2.69 6.82 -7.10
N VAL A 118 2.51 7.86 -6.27
CA VAL A 118 1.73 7.76 -5.04
C VAL A 118 0.24 7.86 -5.36
N ILE A 119 -0.54 6.86 -4.96
CA ILE A 119 -2.00 6.87 -5.04
C ILE A 119 -2.53 6.71 -3.62
N GLY A 120 -3.15 7.77 -3.11
CA GLY A 120 -3.66 7.82 -1.75
C GLY A 120 -5.06 7.18 -1.60
N PHE A 121 -5.55 7.15 -0.37
CA PHE A 121 -6.90 6.75 0.04
C PHE A 121 -7.34 5.32 -0.26
N ILE A 122 -6.94 4.70 -1.37
CA ILE A 122 -7.35 3.34 -1.74
C ILE A 122 -7.01 2.32 -0.66
N GLY A 123 -5.82 2.46 -0.05
CA GLY A 123 -5.39 1.60 1.06
C GLY A 123 -6.24 1.70 2.33
N LEU A 124 -7.03 2.74 2.47
CA LEU A 124 -7.99 2.93 3.58
C LEU A 124 -9.40 2.47 3.17
N VAL A 125 -9.86 2.88 2.00
CA VAL A 125 -11.23 2.63 1.53
C VAL A 125 -11.44 1.17 1.15
N ALA A 126 -10.51 0.58 0.38
CA ALA A 126 -10.68 -0.79 -0.11
C ALA A 126 -10.77 -1.84 1.02
N PRO A 127 -9.92 -1.84 2.05
CA PRO A 127 -10.06 -2.75 3.17
C PRO A 127 -11.33 -2.48 3.98
N HIS A 128 -11.74 -1.22 4.12
CA HIS A 128 -12.96 -0.87 4.85
C HIS A 128 -14.19 -1.45 4.17
N VAL A 129 -14.34 -1.24 2.88
CA VAL A 129 -15.45 -1.79 2.07
C VAL A 129 -15.41 -3.31 2.05
N ALA A 130 -14.24 -3.91 1.83
CA ALA A 130 -14.09 -5.36 1.84
C ALA A 130 -14.51 -5.97 3.18
N ARG A 131 -14.20 -5.32 4.30
CA ARG A 131 -14.61 -5.77 5.64
C ARG A 131 -16.12 -5.70 5.83
N MET A 132 -16.78 -4.67 5.32
CA MET A 132 -18.24 -4.55 5.39
C MET A 132 -18.94 -5.63 4.57
N LEU A 133 -18.38 -6.04 3.43
CA LEU A 133 -18.98 -7.01 2.52
C LEU A 133 -18.68 -8.47 2.88
N LEU A 134 -17.45 -8.75 3.30
CA LEU A 134 -16.93 -10.12 3.43
C LEU A 134 -16.58 -10.50 4.89
N GLY A 135 -16.72 -9.55 5.81
CA GLY A 135 -16.39 -9.78 7.22
C GLY A 135 -14.88 -9.75 7.49
N GLU A 136 -14.47 -10.40 8.57
CA GLU A 136 -13.11 -10.27 9.12
C GLU A 136 -12.20 -11.47 8.87
N ASP A 137 -12.72 -12.55 8.24
CA ASP A 137 -11.87 -13.70 7.91
C ASP A 137 -10.87 -13.33 6.81
N GLN A 138 -9.59 -13.43 7.15
CA GLN A 138 -8.49 -13.02 6.26
C GLN A 138 -8.48 -13.80 4.93
N ARG A 139 -9.07 -14.99 4.90
CA ARG A 139 -9.14 -15.82 3.68
C ARG A 139 -10.00 -15.17 2.59
N PHE A 140 -11.10 -14.53 2.99
CA PHE A 140 -12.01 -13.81 2.09
C PHE A 140 -11.69 -12.32 2.04
N PHE A 141 -11.26 -11.76 3.17
CA PHE A 141 -10.93 -10.36 3.29
C PHE A 141 -9.78 -9.93 2.37
N LEU A 142 -8.67 -10.71 2.34
CA LEU A 142 -7.50 -10.34 1.54
C LEU A 142 -7.82 -10.25 0.04
N PRO A 143 -8.36 -11.31 -0.63
CA PRO A 143 -8.72 -11.21 -2.04
C PRO A 143 -9.84 -10.20 -2.28
N GLY A 144 -10.79 -10.06 -1.36
CA GLY A 144 -11.86 -9.06 -1.46
C GLY A 144 -11.33 -7.64 -1.44
N ALA A 145 -10.40 -7.30 -0.54
CA ALA A 145 -9.77 -5.99 -0.50
C ALA A 145 -8.97 -5.68 -1.77
N MET A 146 -8.31 -6.68 -2.35
CA MET A 146 -7.62 -6.54 -3.64
C MET A 146 -8.59 -6.23 -4.79
N LEU A 147 -9.72 -6.95 -4.87
CA LEU A 147 -10.74 -6.72 -5.91
C LEU A 147 -11.42 -5.37 -5.76
N VAL A 148 -11.80 -4.99 -4.54
CA VAL A 148 -12.40 -3.68 -4.25
C VAL A 148 -11.42 -2.56 -4.60
N GLY A 149 -10.14 -2.70 -4.22
CA GLY A 149 -9.09 -1.74 -4.56
C GLY A 149 -8.89 -1.59 -6.06
N ALA A 150 -8.85 -2.71 -6.79
CA ALA A 150 -8.73 -2.71 -8.25
C ALA A 150 -9.96 -2.06 -8.92
N ALA A 151 -11.17 -2.37 -8.47
CA ALA A 151 -12.40 -1.75 -8.98
C ALA A 151 -12.43 -0.24 -8.71
N PHE A 152 -12.08 0.18 -7.50
CA PHE A 152 -12.03 1.60 -7.13
C PHE A 152 -10.99 2.37 -7.95
N LEU A 153 -9.80 1.79 -8.13
CA LEU A 153 -8.74 2.39 -8.94
C LEU A 153 -9.16 2.51 -10.42
N SER A 154 -9.82 1.47 -10.95
CA SER A 154 -10.32 1.47 -12.33
C SER A 154 -11.39 2.55 -12.54
N LEU A 155 -12.34 2.67 -11.61
CA LEU A 155 -13.36 3.71 -11.62
C LEU A 155 -12.74 5.12 -11.55
N SER A 156 -11.81 5.33 -10.64
CA SER A 156 -11.09 6.62 -10.52
C SER A 156 -10.32 6.96 -11.80
N SER A 157 -9.73 5.95 -12.45
CA SER A 157 -9.04 6.14 -13.74
C SER A 157 -9.99 6.52 -14.86
N VAL A 158 -11.16 5.91 -14.93
CA VAL A 158 -12.20 6.25 -15.91
C VAL A 158 -12.71 7.66 -15.66
N LEU A 159 -13.06 7.99 -14.41
CA LEU A 159 -13.51 9.33 -14.03
C LEU A 159 -12.49 10.40 -14.36
N SER A 160 -11.21 10.15 -14.06
CA SER A 160 -10.10 11.05 -14.39
C SER A 160 -10.03 11.39 -15.88
N LYS A 161 -10.36 10.44 -16.77
CA LYS A 161 -10.36 10.63 -18.23
C LYS A 161 -11.61 11.33 -18.75
N VAL A 162 -12.75 11.18 -18.04
CA VAL A 162 -14.04 11.74 -18.46
C VAL A 162 -14.18 13.20 -18.02
N ILE A 163 -13.63 13.56 -16.84
CA ILE A 163 -13.79 14.91 -16.25
C ILE A 163 -13.13 15.98 -17.14
N ILE A 164 -11.94 15.70 -17.70
CA ILE A 164 -11.26 16.64 -18.61
C ILE A 164 -10.77 15.86 -19.83
N PRO A 165 -11.57 15.80 -20.91
CA PRO A 165 -11.14 15.16 -22.15
C PRO A 165 -9.91 15.86 -22.74
N GLY A 166 -8.81 15.08 -22.93
CA GLY A 166 -7.57 15.60 -23.49
C GLY A 166 -6.53 16.08 -22.50
N ALA A 167 -6.83 16.19 -21.20
CA ALA A 167 -5.84 16.45 -20.15
C ALA A 167 -5.40 15.13 -19.47
N LEU A 168 -4.10 14.99 -19.24
CA LEU A 168 -3.52 13.90 -18.45
C LEU A 168 -3.76 14.18 -16.95
N PHE A 169 -5.00 14.03 -16.50
CA PHE A 169 -5.33 14.30 -15.10
C PHE A 169 -4.79 13.17 -14.22
N PRO A 170 -3.94 13.45 -13.21
CA PRO A 170 -3.37 12.43 -12.35
C PRO A 170 -4.47 11.74 -11.54
N VAL A 171 -4.47 10.41 -11.55
CA VAL A 171 -5.46 9.60 -10.82
C VAL A 171 -5.40 9.86 -9.31
N GLY A 172 -4.22 10.15 -8.78
CA GLY A 172 -4.03 10.45 -7.37
C GLY A 172 -4.74 11.71 -6.86
N ILE A 173 -5.23 12.59 -7.75
CA ILE A 173 -6.06 13.75 -7.38
C ILE A 173 -7.53 13.34 -7.26
N VAL A 174 -7.96 12.30 -8.00
CA VAL A 174 -9.35 11.83 -8.04
C VAL A 174 -9.63 10.83 -6.92
N THR A 175 -8.59 10.15 -6.43
CA THR A 175 -8.69 9.18 -5.33
C THR A 175 -8.57 9.85 -3.98
#